data_6fcba103311eb70e61ed56f954e920f8
#
_entry.id   6fcba103311eb70e61ed56f954e920f8
#
_cell.length_a   1.000
_cell.length_b   1.000
_cell.length_c   1.000
_cell.angle_alpha   90.00
_cell.angle_beta   90.00
_cell.angle_gamma   90.00
#
_symmetry.space_group_name_H-M   'P 1'
#
loop_
_entity.id
_entity.type
_entity.pdbx_description
1 polymer ?
#
loop_
_entity_poly.entity_id
_entity_poly.type
_entity_poly.pdbx_seq_one_letter_code
_entity_poly.pdbx_strand_id
1 'polypeptide(L)'
;EHTVARGHLNLDTHMFEGRVDGEYVTETPMPITLALLDRGQQRFNIYCTPCHDRVGTGHGMVVQRGFTKPPSFHDIKVREKPVGYYFEVMTKGFGRMSDYAAQIKPADRWAIAAYIRALQLSQSAKLDELPTEDQALIAAGSADTHDVHGHDDGHEDDGHSENH
;
A
#
# COMPACT_ATOMS: atom_id res chain seq x y z
N GLU A 1 33.79 21.43 11.67
CA GLU A 1 32.80 20.93 12.54
C GLU A 1 31.44 20.60 11.90
N HIS A 2 31.26 20.73 10.61
CA HIS A 2 30.07 20.23 9.91
C HIS A 2 30.49 19.18 8.88
N THR A 3 30.97 18.04 9.36
CA THR A 3 31.37 16.93 8.50
C THR A 3 30.14 16.08 8.21
N VAL A 4 29.73 16.01 6.94
CA VAL A 4 28.70 15.08 6.47
C VAL A 4 29.40 13.80 6.04
N ALA A 5 28.91 12.65 6.52
CA ALA A 5 29.45 11.36 6.10
C ALA A 5 29.31 11.19 4.57
N ARG A 6 30.28 10.51 3.94
CA ARG A 6 30.27 10.29 2.49
C ARG A 6 28.95 9.61 2.08
N GLY A 7 28.25 10.17 1.11
CA GLY A 7 26.96 9.68 0.61
C GLY A 7 25.73 10.16 1.39
N HIS A 8 25.90 11.03 2.42
CA HIS A 8 24.79 11.61 3.20
C HIS A 8 24.51 13.07 2.87
N LEU A 9 25.16 13.63 1.85
CA LEU A 9 24.84 14.99 1.37
C LEU A 9 23.59 14.95 0.48
N ASN A 10 22.42 15.01 1.11
CA ASN A 10 21.11 14.89 0.47
C ASN A 10 20.64 16.25 -0.07
N LEU A 11 21.27 16.75 -1.14
CA LEU A 11 20.95 18.07 -1.73
C LEU A 11 19.68 18.05 -2.60
N ASP A 12 19.26 16.88 -3.07
CA ASP A 12 18.05 16.73 -3.87
C ASP A 12 16.82 16.69 -2.94
N THR A 13 16.19 17.84 -2.73
CA THR A 13 15.02 17.95 -1.84
C THR A 13 13.82 17.17 -2.38
N HIS A 14 13.67 17.02 -3.70
CA HIS A 14 12.65 16.15 -4.29
C HIS A 14 12.84 14.72 -3.80
N MET A 15 14.04 14.16 -3.97
CA MET A 15 14.34 12.76 -3.61
C MET A 15 14.35 12.50 -2.10
N PHE A 16 14.85 13.43 -1.30
CA PHE A 16 15.12 13.19 0.13
C PHE A 16 14.10 13.82 1.09
N GLU A 17 13.32 14.82 0.63
CA GLU A 17 12.33 15.49 1.46
C GLU A 17 10.89 15.33 0.94
N GLY A 18 10.70 14.98 -0.34
CA GLY A 18 9.40 14.96 -0.99
C GLY A 18 8.84 16.36 -1.25
N ARG A 19 9.73 17.36 -1.30
CA ARG A 19 9.39 18.78 -1.47
C ARG A 19 10.35 19.44 -2.44
N VAL A 20 9.84 20.46 -3.13
CA VAL A 20 10.63 21.42 -3.91
C VAL A 20 10.10 22.81 -3.54
N ASP A 21 11.00 23.74 -3.24
CA ASP A 21 10.67 25.10 -2.81
C ASP A 21 9.67 25.17 -1.63
N GLY A 22 9.71 24.18 -0.75
CA GLY A 22 8.83 24.08 0.42
C GLY A 22 7.47 23.42 0.16
N GLU A 23 7.09 23.24 -1.11
CA GLU A 23 5.82 22.59 -1.50
C GLU A 23 5.99 21.09 -1.73
N TYR A 24 4.94 20.31 -1.41
CA TYR A 24 4.94 18.88 -1.70
C TYR A 24 4.94 18.61 -3.19
N VAL A 25 5.79 17.69 -3.63
CA VAL A 25 5.82 17.27 -5.03
C VAL A 25 4.63 16.37 -5.36
N THR A 26 4.14 16.52 -6.59
CA THR A 26 3.01 15.73 -7.13
C THR A 26 3.46 14.51 -7.91
N GLU A 27 4.75 14.41 -8.23
CA GLU A 27 5.34 13.33 -9.01
C GLU A 27 6.46 12.64 -8.21
N THR A 28 6.72 11.39 -8.53
CA THR A 28 7.86 10.66 -7.94
C THR A 28 9.16 11.05 -8.65
N PRO A 29 10.31 11.12 -7.95
CA PRO A 29 11.60 11.42 -8.57
C PRO A 29 12.14 10.28 -9.45
N MET A 30 11.45 9.16 -9.48
CA MET A 30 11.81 7.97 -10.23
C MET A 30 10.67 7.57 -11.18
N PRO A 31 10.97 7.00 -12.38
CA PRO A 31 9.93 6.52 -13.28
C PRO A 31 9.12 5.40 -12.60
N ILE A 32 7.78 5.48 -12.76
CA ILE A 32 6.88 4.43 -12.28
C ILE A 32 6.92 3.26 -13.26
N THR A 33 7.48 2.15 -12.81
CA THR A 33 7.58 0.89 -13.56
C THR A 33 6.92 -0.23 -12.75
N LEU A 34 6.59 -1.36 -13.39
CA LEU A 34 6.09 -2.54 -12.67
C LEU A 34 7.08 -2.98 -11.58
N ALA A 35 8.38 -2.98 -11.87
CA ALA A 35 9.41 -3.33 -10.88
C ALA A 35 9.42 -2.38 -9.67
N LEU A 36 9.16 -1.07 -9.88
CA LEU A 36 9.02 -0.11 -8.79
C LEU A 36 7.76 -0.40 -7.96
N LEU A 37 6.63 -0.70 -8.61
CA LEU A 37 5.37 -1.03 -7.92
C LEU A 37 5.48 -2.35 -7.15
N ASP A 38 6.09 -3.38 -7.72
CA ASP A 38 6.36 -4.66 -7.03
C ASP A 38 7.24 -4.45 -5.79
N ARG A 39 8.28 -3.62 -5.93
CA ARG A 39 9.14 -3.23 -4.80
C ARG A 39 8.34 -2.49 -3.74
N GLY A 40 7.49 -1.56 -4.15
CA GLY A 40 6.59 -0.80 -3.28
C GLY A 40 5.64 -1.72 -2.51
N GLN A 41 4.99 -2.64 -3.20
CA GLN A 41 4.10 -3.65 -2.61
C GLN A 41 4.84 -4.52 -1.58
N GLN A 42 6.03 -5.03 -1.94
CA GLN A 42 6.83 -5.84 -1.03
C GLN A 42 7.14 -5.07 0.26
N ARG A 43 7.59 -3.83 0.15
CA ARG A 43 7.94 -3.00 1.31
C ARG A 43 6.71 -2.58 2.11
N PHE A 44 5.62 -2.23 1.44
CA PHE A 44 4.33 -1.95 2.06
C PHE A 44 3.84 -3.14 2.88
N ASN A 45 3.91 -4.34 2.32
CA ASN A 45 3.50 -5.57 3.01
C ASN A 45 4.30 -5.85 4.28
N ILE A 46 5.58 -5.46 4.33
CA ILE A 46 6.44 -5.66 5.50
C ILE A 46 6.18 -4.61 6.58
N TYR A 47 6.15 -3.33 6.20
CA TYR A 47 6.19 -2.22 7.16
C TYR A 47 4.84 -1.58 7.44
N CYS A 48 3.91 -1.60 6.50
CA CYS A 48 2.68 -0.81 6.56
C CYS A 48 1.44 -1.64 6.90
N THR A 49 1.36 -2.89 6.42
CA THR A 49 0.17 -3.74 6.60
C THR A 49 -0.18 -4.05 8.05
N PRO A 50 0.74 -4.11 9.02
CA PRO A 50 0.35 -4.34 10.41
C PRO A 50 -0.67 -3.32 10.93
N CYS A 51 -0.61 -2.06 10.47
CA CYS A 51 -1.55 -0.99 10.81
C CYS A 51 -2.56 -0.72 9.69
N HIS A 52 -2.09 -0.62 8.42
CA HIS A 52 -2.90 -0.16 7.29
C HIS A 52 -3.65 -1.27 6.55
N ASP A 53 -3.39 -2.56 6.87
CA ASP A 53 -3.78 -3.76 6.15
C ASP A 53 -3.26 -3.82 4.69
N ARG A 54 -3.57 -4.91 3.97
CA ARG A 54 -3.04 -5.13 2.62
C ARG A 54 -3.67 -4.26 1.54
N VAL A 55 -4.89 -3.82 1.78
CA VAL A 55 -5.66 -2.99 0.83
C VAL A 55 -5.75 -1.53 1.28
N GLY A 56 -5.15 -1.17 2.41
CA GLY A 56 -5.00 0.22 2.85
C GLY A 56 -6.23 0.82 3.52
N THR A 57 -7.13 0.00 4.10
CA THR A 57 -8.35 0.48 4.79
C THR A 57 -8.11 0.87 6.25
N GLY A 58 -6.92 0.57 6.78
CA GLY A 58 -6.59 0.86 8.17
C GLY A 58 -7.09 -0.16 9.19
N HIS A 59 -7.43 -1.38 8.76
CA HIS A 59 -7.86 -2.47 9.64
C HIS A 59 -6.77 -3.53 9.84
N GLY A 60 -5.51 -3.10 9.92
CA GLY A 60 -4.39 -4.01 10.13
C GLY A 60 -4.46 -4.77 11.47
N MET A 61 -3.64 -5.81 11.58
CA MET A 61 -3.65 -6.76 12.71
C MET A 61 -3.50 -6.06 14.08
N VAL A 62 -2.64 -5.05 14.18
CA VAL A 62 -2.41 -4.34 15.45
C VAL A 62 -3.60 -3.44 15.82
N VAL A 63 -4.32 -2.91 14.82
CA VAL A 63 -5.56 -2.14 15.02
C VAL A 63 -6.65 -3.03 15.58
N GLN A 64 -6.80 -4.24 15.07
CA GLN A 64 -7.75 -5.24 15.59
C GLN A 64 -7.45 -5.63 17.04
N ARG A 65 -6.23 -5.38 17.52
CA ARG A 65 -5.80 -5.61 18.90
C ARG A 65 -5.77 -4.36 19.77
N GLY A 66 -6.47 -3.28 19.34
CA GLY A 66 -6.67 -2.07 20.14
C GLY A 66 -5.74 -0.90 19.82
N PHE A 67 -4.88 -1.01 18.79
CA PHE A 67 -4.11 0.15 18.35
C PHE A 67 -5.02 1.16 17.63
N THR A 68 -4.67 2.45 17.68
CA THR A 68 -5.45 3.49 17.03
C THR A 68 -5.49 3.26 15.51
N LYS A 69 -6.72 3.21 14.96
CA LYS A 69 -6.92 3.03 13.53
C LYS A 69 -6.37 4.23 12.75
N PRO A 70 -5.49 4.01 11.76
CA PRO A 70 -5.09 5.06 10.84
C PRO A 70 -6.22 5.38 9.85
N PRO A 71 -6.23 6.57 9.23
CA PRO A 71 -7.14 6.86 8.13
C PRO A 71 -6.96 5.86 6.99
N SER A 72 -8.07 5.55 6.30
CA SER A 72 -7.99 4.77 5.07
C SER A 72 -7.27 5.55 3.97
N PHE A 73 -6.42 4.88 3.18
CA PHE A 73 -5.85 5.51 1.99
C PHE A 73 -6.91 5.87 0.94
N HIS A 74 -8.10 5.30 1.03
CA HIS A 74 -9.21 5.54 0.10
C HIS A 74 -10.08 6.72 0.50
N ASP A 75 -9.92 7.27 1.72
CA ASP A 75 -10.62 8.48 2.13
C ASP A 75 -10.26 9.66 1.23
N ILE A 76 -11.24 10.45 0.79
CA ILE A 76 -11.05 11.56 -0.14
C ILE A 76 -9.96 12.53 0.32
N LYS A 77 -9.96 12.89 1.61
CA LYS A 77 -8.98 13.81 2.20
C LYS A 77 -7.54 13.27 2.16
N VAL A 78 -7.39 11.94 2.13
CA VAL A 78 -6.08 11.27 2.01
C VAL A 78 -5.69 11.14 0.56
N ARG A 79 -6.62 10.74 -0.33
CA ARG A 79 -6.39 10.61 -1.77
C ARG A 79 -5.93 11.91 -2.44
N GLU A 80 -6.46 13.06 -1.99
CA GLU A 80 -6.12 14.40 -2.51
C GLU A 80 -4.72 14.87 -2.10
N LYS A 81 -4.06 14.20 -1.14
CA LYS A 81 -2.69 14.59 -0.75
C LYS A 81 -1.70 14.30 -1.88
N PRO A 82 -0.75 15.21 -2.17
CA PRO A 82 0.31 14.97 -3.14
C PRO A 82 1.21 13.80 -2.73
N VAL A 83 1.91 13.19 -3.69
CA VAL A 83 2.73 12.00 -3.42
C VAL A 83 3.88 12.28 -2.44
N GLY A 84 4.45 13.47 -2.47
CA GLY A 84 5.49 13.91 -1.52
C GLY A 84 5.02 13.92 -0.07
N TYR A 85 3.71 14.13 0.19
CA TYR A 85 3.14 14.03 1.53
C TYR A 85 3.32 12.62 2.13
N TYR A 86 3.07 11.56 1.34
CA TYR A 86 3.26 10.18 1.83
C TYR A 86 4.73 9.89 2.13
N PHE A 87 5.62 10.38 1.27
CA PHE A 87 7.06 10.27 1.51
C PHE A 87 7.48 10.95 2.81
N GLU A 88 7.01 12.18 3.06
CA GLU A 88 7.35 12.91 4.29
C GLU A 88 6.77 12.24 5.53
N VAL A 89 5.52 11.76 5.48
CA VAL A 89 4.89 11.04 6.59
C VAL A 89 5.68 9.77 6.96
N MET A 90 6.15 9.01 5.97
CA MET A 90 7.04 7.87 6.23
C MET A 90 8.41 8.29 6.75
N THR A 91 8.88 9.48 6.38
CA THR A 91 10.19 9.99 6.78
C THR A 91 10.21 10.53 8.21
N LYS A 92 9.17 11.29 8.59
CA LYS A 92 9.12 12.05 9.86
C LYS A 92 8.13 11.48 10.87
N GLY A 93 7.28 10.54 10.43
CA GLY A 93 6.11 10.12 11.20
C GLY A 93 4.96 11.11 11.13
N PHE A 94 3.80 10.74 11.64
CA PHE A 94 2.63 11.60 11.75
C PHE A 94 1.70 11.14 12.87
N GLY A 95 1.46 11.97 13.87
CA GLY A 95 0.59 11.65 14.99
C GLY A 95 1.09 10.40 15.75
N ARG A 96 0.37 9.29 15.65
CA ARG A 96 0.76 8.02 16.27
C ARG A 96 1.60 7.10 15.37
N MET A 97 1.79 7.47 14.13
CA MET A 97 2.67 6.78 13.20
C MET A 97 4.11 7.22 13.43
N SER A 98 4.98 6.28 13.77
CA SER A 98 6.41 6.52 13.92
C SER A 98 7.07 6.84 12.57
N ASP A 99 8.24 7.47 12.62
CA ASP A 99 9.09 7.60 11.43
C ASP A 99 9.70 6.26 11.04
N TYR A 100 10.02 6.13 9.75
CA TYR A 100 10.65 4.95 9.15
C TYR A 100 11.96 5.28 8.42
N ALA A 101 12.49 6.48 8.62
CA ALA A 101 13.69 6.93 7.91
C ALA A 101 14.91 6.03 8.15
N ALA A 102 15.04 5.46 9.37
CA ALA A 102 16.14 4.57 9.73
C ALA A 102 15.98 3.15 9.12
N GLN A 103 14.73 2.68 8.93
CA GLN A 103 14.47 1.30 8.46
C GLN A 103 14.26 1.21 6.96
N ILE A 104 13.71 2.27 6.32
CA ILE A 104 13.33 2.27 4.91
C ILE A 104 14.13 3.32 4.16
N LYS A 105 14.94 2.88 3.19
CA LYS A 105 15.72 3.78 2.33
C LYS A 105 14.82 4.74 1.54
N PRO A 106 15.30 5.94 1.15
CA PRO A 106 14.49 6.90 0.39
C PRO A 106 13.85 6.31 -0.87
N ALA A 107 14.60 5.54 -1.68
CA ALA A 107 14.07 4.90 -2.87
C ALA A 107 12.91 3.92 -2.56
N ASP A 108 13.00 3.17 -1.46
CA ASP A 108 11.94 2.26 -1.03
C ASP A 108 10.71 3.03 -0.50
N ARG A 109 10.90 4.18 0.17
CA ARG A 109 9.78 5.04 0.57
C ARG A 109 9.03 5.60 -0.64
N TRP A 110 9.74 5.99 -1.69
CA TRP A 110 9.13 6.40 -2.95
C TRP A 110 8.39 5.26 -3.65
N ALA A 111 8.96 4.06 -3.64
CA ALA A 111 8.29 2.87 -4.16
C ALA A 111 6.99 2.58 -3.40
N ILE A 112 6.99 2.69 -2.06
CA ILE A 112 5.78 2.56 -1.23
C ILE A 112 4.76 3.67 -1.57
N ALA A 113 5.20 4.92 -1.73
CA ALA A 113 4.30 6.02 -2.07
C ALA A 113 3.64 5.80 -3.45
N ALA A 114 4.39 5.32 -4.44
CA ALA A 114 3.85 4.93 -5.75
C ALA A 114 2.85 3.77 -5.63
N TYR A 115 3.15 2.76 -4.81
CA TYR A 115 2.24 1.63 -4.57
C TYR A 115 0.94 2.07 -3.87
N ILE A 116 1.00 3.00 -2.90
CA ILE A 116 -0.21 3.59 -2.28
C ILE A 116 -1.08 4.26 -3.35
N ARG A 117 -0.49 4.95 -4.33
CA ARG A 117 -1.24 5.52 -5.46
C ARG A 117 -1.92 4.44 -6.30
N ALA A 118 -1.24 3.33 -6.57
CA ALA A 118 -1.83 2.19 -7.27
C ALA A 118 -2.99 1.58 -6.49
N LEU A 119 -2.88 1.42 -5.16
CA LEU A 119 -3.97 0.98 -4.30
C LEU A 119 -5.18 1.93 -4.36
N GLN A 120 -4.93 3.24 -4.30
CA GLN A 120 -5.99 4.24 -4.41
C GLN A 120 -6.70 4.18 -5.76
N LEU A 121 -5.95 4.00 -6.84
CA LEU A 121 -6.49 3.87 -8.18
C LEU A 121 -7.32 2.59 -8.32
N SER A 122 -6.84 1.46 -7.84
CA SER A 122 -7.53 0.16 -7.94
C SER A 122 -8.93 0.15 -7.34
N GLN A 123 -9.22 1.01 -6.35
CA GLN A 123 -10.53 1.11 -5.71
C GLN A 123 -11.36 2.31 -6.18
N SER A 124 -10.83 3.14 -7.06
CA SER A 124 -11.51 4.36 -7.49
C SER A 124 -11.56 4.55 -9.01
N ALA A 125 -10.84 3.71 -9.76
CA ALA A 125 -10.91 3.72 -11.21
C ALA A 125 -12.29 3.24 -11.67
N LYS A 126 -12.84 3.94 -12.68
CA LYS A 126 -14.05 3.48 -13.36
C LYS A 126 -13.68 2.69 -14.60
N LEU A 127 -14.43 1.63 -14.87
CA LEU A 127 -14.14 0.74 -15.98
C LEU A 127 -14.16 1.48 -17.33
N ASP A 128 -15.07 2.44 -17.49
CA ASP A 128 -15.21 3.26 -18.69
C ASP A 128 -14.08 4.27 -18.91
N GLU A 129 -13.28 4.55 -17.87
CA GLU A 129 -12.11 5.43 -17.93
C GLU A 129 -10.81 4.67 -18.32
N LEU A 130 -10.86 3.33 -18.37
CA LEU A 130 -9.71 2.50 -18.75
C LEU A 130 -9.58 2.35 -20.28
N PRO A 131 -8.39 2.07 -20.82
CA PRO A 131 -8.22 1.68 -22.20
C PRO A 131 -9.10 0.47 -22.56
N THR A 132 -9.62 0.42 -23.77
CA THR A 132 -10.57 -0.63 -24.23
C THR A 132 -9.99 -2.04 -24.10
N GLU A 133 -8.68 -2.18 -24.29
CA GLU A 133 -7.95 -3.44 -24.12
C GLU A 133 -7.97 -3.92 -22.67
N ASP A 134 -7.79 -3.01 -21.70
CA ASP A 134 -7.83 -3.32 -20.27
C ASP A 134 -9.25 -3.66 -19.80
N GLN A 135 -10.27 -2.96 -20.34
CA GLN A 135 -11.68 -3.28 -20.09
C GLN A 135 -12.01 -4.71 -20.55
N ALA A 136 -11.52 -5.11 -21.73
CA ALA A 136 -11.71 -6.46 -22.24
C ALA A 136 -11.02 -7.54 -21.40
N LEU A 137 -9.82 -7.28 -20.90
CA LEU A 137 -9.08 -8.18 -20.00
C LEU A 137 -9.80 -8.36 -18.67
N ILE A 138 -10.33 -7.29 -18.08
CA ILE A 138 -11.09 -7.34 -16.82
C ILE A 138 -12.38 -8.12 -17.03
N ALA A 139 -13.09 -7.88 -18.14
CA ALA A 139 -14.32 -8.61 -18.47
C ALA A 139 -14.06 -10.12 -18.68
N ALA A 140 -12.95 -10.49 -19.32
CA ALA A 140 -12.55 -11.88 -19.50
C ALA A 140 -12.14 -12.55 -18.17
N GLY A 141 -11.38 -11.85 -17.32
CA GLY A 141 -10.96 -12.37 -16.01
C GLY A 141 -12.09 -12.53 -15.00
N SER A 142 -13.17 -11.74 -15.12
CA SER A 142 -14.37 -11.90 -14.27
C SER A 142 -15.26 -13.08 -14.66
N ALA A 143 -15.10 -13.63 -15.87
CA ALA A 143 -15.84 -14.81 -16.32
C ALA A 143 -15.31 -16.12 -15.71
N ASP A 144 -14.01 -16.19 -15.38
CA ASP A 144 -13.37 -17.41 -14.84
C ASP A 144 -13.56 -17.63 -13.34
N THR A 145 -14.15 -16.69 -12.59
CA THR A 145 -14.25 -16.78 -11.12
C THR A 145 -15.56 -17.40 -10.60
N HIS A 146 -16.48 -17.84 -11.49
CA HIS A 146 -17.80 -18.35 -11.10
C HIS A 146 -17.89 -19.87 -10.88
N ASP A 147 -16.80 -20.64 -11.07
CA ASP A 147 -16.88 -22.11 -11.08
C ASP A 147 -16.06 -22.82 -9.98
N VAL A 148 -15.81 -22.19 -8.83
CA VAL A 148 -15.13 -22.89 -7.71
C VAL A 148 -15.85 -22.63 -6.38
N HIS A 149 -17.02 -23.21 -6.17
CA HIS A 149 -17.54 -23.57 -4.84
C HIS A 149 -18.70 -24.56 -4.96
N GLY A 150 -18.35 -25.81 -5.30
CA GLY A 150 -19.16 -26.96 -4.99
C GLY A 150 -18.44 -27.76 -3.90
N HIS A 151 -18.52 -27.35 -2.64
CA HIS A 151 -18.20 -28.23 -1.53
C HIS A 151 -19.44 -29.05 -1.20
N ASP A 152 -19.38 -30.29 -1.64
CA ASP A 152 -20.26 -31.38 -1.20
C ASP A 152 -19.75 -31.84 0.18
N ASP A 153 -20.36 -31.33 1.25
CA ASP A 153 -20.13 -31.79 2.61
C ASP A 153 -21.02 -33.00 2.85
N GLY A 154 -20.57 -34.16 2.38
CA GLY A 154 -21.12 -35.45 2.78
C GLY A 154 -20.76 -35.78 4.25
N HIS A 155 -21.65 -35.45 5.17
CA HIS A 155 -21.61 -35.95 6.54
C HIS A 155 -22.05 -37.39 6.53
N GLU A 156 -21.12 -38.33 6.64
CA GLU A 156 -21.40 -39.73 7.03
C GLU A 156 -21.48 -39.78 8.56
N ASP A 157 -22.68 -40.11 9.03
CA ASP A 157 -23.06 -40.33 10.43
C ASP A 157 -22.65 -41.77 10.82
N ASP A 158 -21.49 -41.95 11.42
CA ASP A 158 -21.09 -43.22 12.00
C ASP A 158 -21.56 -43.34 13.46
N GLY A 159 -22.70 -44.00 13.59
CA GLY A 159 -23.23 -44.41 14.87
C GLY A 159 -22.30 -45.40 15.58
N HIS A 160 -21.71 -45.03 16.71
CA HIS A 160 -21.14 -45.97 17.68
C HIS A 160 -22.13 -46.30 18.78
N SER A 161 -22.63 -47.49 18.67
CA SER A 161 -23.36 -48.22 19.73
C SER A 161 -22.38 -48.63 20.83
N GLU A 162 -22.58 -48.14 22.04
CA GLU A 162 -21.92 -48.68 23.24
C GLU A 162 -22.63 -49.92 23.71
N ASN A 163 -21.88 -50.97 23.96
CA ASN A 163 -22.19 -52.07 24.87
C ASN A 163 -20.94 -52.46 25.65
N HIS A 164 -20.96 -52.24 26.91
CA HIS A 164 -20.46 -52.84 28.15
C HIS A 164 -19.91 -51.82 29.13
#